data_332e52e4469cf45e6bbeb95c5f1173b9
#
_entry.id   332e52e4469cf45e6bbeb95c5f1173b9
#
_cell.length_a   1.000
_cell.length_b   1.000
_cell.length_c   1.000
_cell.angle_alpha   90.00
_cell.angle_beta   90.00
_cell.angle_gamma   90.00
#
_symmetry.space_group_name_H-M   'P 1'
#
loop_
_entity.id
_entity.type
_entity.pdbx_description
1 polymer ?
#
loop_
_entity_poly.entity_id
_entity_poly.type
_entity_poly.pdbx_seq_one_letter_code
_entity_poly.pdbx_strand_id
1 'polypeptide(L)' 'MILQNLDVKRAANAWSSLSGAVFVPHTETDYDHIVALLDRLIDEVGEDENHPLGSLMEVLSVLVERYETEHVSKSIAR' A
#
# COMPACT_ATOMS: atom_id res chain seq x y z
N MET A 1 -6.46 3.27 -25.52
CA MET A 1 -5.17 3.90 -25.47
C MET A 1 -4.09 3.01 -26.00
N ILE A 2 -3.28 3.60 -26.82
CA ILE A 2 -2.18 2.87 -27.42
C ILE A 2 -1.20 2.38 -26.39
N LEU A 3 -1.05 3.12 -25.31
CA LEU A 3 -0.02 2.82 -24.33
C LEU A 3 -0.37 1.72 -23.37
N GLN A 4 -1.56 1.15 -23.49
CA GLN A 4 -2.01 0.18 -22.51
C GLN A 4 -1.08 -1.01 -22.39
N ASN A 5 -0.60 -1.54 -23.52
CA ASN A 5 0.28 -2.70 -23.46
C ASN A 5 1.59 -2.35 -22.78
N LEU A 6 2.13 -1.17 -23.11
CA LEU A 6 3.36 -0.74 -22.48
C LEU A 6 3.15 -0.48 -21.01
N ASP A 7 1.99 0.09 -20.68
CA ASP A 7 1.69 0.37 -19.29
C ASP A 7 1.61 -0.90 -18.45
N VAL A 8 1.00 -1.94 -19.01
CA VAL A 8 0.89 -3.19 -18.27
C VAL A 8 2.27 -3.81 -18.08
N LYS A 9 3.09 -3.81 -19.11
CA LYS A 9 4.43 -4.37 -18.99
C LYS A 9 5.25 -3.60 -17.97
N ARG A 10 5.17 -2.29 -18.03
CA ARG A 10 5.90 -1.46 -17.09
C ARG A 10 5.42 -1.70 -15.67
N ALA A 11 4.11 -1.79 -15.51
CA ALA A 11 3.53 -2.03 -14.20
C ALA A 11 3.96 -3.39 -13.67
N ALA A 12 3.98 -4.41 -14.54
CA ALA A 12 4.38 -5.73 -14.11
C ALA A 12 5.84 -5.75 -13.66
N ASN A 13 6.69 -5.06 -14.40
CA ASN A 13 8.09 -4.99 -14.00
C ASN A 13 8.27 -4.25 -12.69
N ALA A 14 7.57 -3.14 -12.53
CA ALA A 14 7.64 -2.37 -11.30
C ALA A 14 7.10 -3.19 -10.13
N TRP A 15 6.02 -3.91 -10.37
CA TRP A 15 5.42 -4.72 -9.34
C TRP A 15 6.35 -5.85 -8.90
N SER A 16 7.08 -6.44 -9.84
CA SER A 16 8.05 -7.47 -9.49
C SER A 16 9.06 -6.97 -8.47
N SER A 17 9.47 -5.72 -8.62
CA SER A 17 10.43 -5.14 -7.69
C SER A 17 9.79 -4.74 -6.37
N LEU A 18 8.50 -4.48 -6.38
CA LEU A 18 7.83 -3.87 -5.25
C LEU A 18 7.05 -4.87 -4.41
N SER A 19 6.67 -5.99 -5.00
CA SER A 19 5.68 -6.89 -4.40
C SER A 19 6.13 -7.51 -3.09
N GLY A 20 7.42 -7.51 -2.81
CA GLY A 20 7.89 -8.01 -1.53
C GLY A 20 7.66 -7.03 -0.39
N ALA A 21 7.40 -5.76 -0.72
CA ALA A 21 7.23 -4.72 0.28
C ALA A 21 5.81 -4.19 0.34
N VAL A 22 5.13 -4.16 -0.81
CA VAL A 22 3.79 -3.60 -0.90
C VAL A 22 2.85 -4.67 -1.46
N PHE A 23 1.82 -4.99 -0.70
CA PHE A 23 0.85 -6.02 -1.11
C PHE A 23 -0.40 -5.82 -0.28
N VAL A 24 -1.48 -6.44 -0.73
CA VAL A 24 -2.73 -6.37 0.02
C VAL A 24 -2.61 -7.30 1.23
N PRO A 25 -2.72 -6.77 2.44
CA PRO A 25 -2.56 -7.61 3.62
C PRO A 25 -3.77 -8.53 3.80
N HIS A 26 -3.49 -9.80 4.03
CA HIS A 26 -4.54 -10.79 4.27
C HIS A 26 -4.43 -11.42 5.65
N THR A 27 -3.29 -11.27 6.30
CA THR A 27 -3.07 -11.81 7.62
C THR A 27 -2.58 -10.70 8.54
N GLU A 28 -2.60 -10.98 9.83
CA GLU A 28 -2.09 -10.01 10.78
C GLU A 28 -0.62 -9.71 10.56
N THR A 29 0.15 -10.74 10.20
CA THR A 29 1.57 -10.54 9.90
C THR A 29 1.73 -9.63 8.70
N ASP A 30 0.93 -9.82 7.65
CA ASP A 30 0.95 -8.94 6.49
C ASP A 30 0.63 -7.51 6.90
N TYR A 31 -0.40 -7.37 7.70
CA TYR A 31 -0.83 -6.05 8.15
C TYR A 31 0.28 -5.35 8.93
N ASP A 32 0.92 -6.06 9.85
CA ASP A 32 2.00 -5.47 10.62
C ASP A 32 3.13 -5.00 9.72
N HIS A 33 3.40 -5.76 8.68
CA HIS A 33 4.46 -5.42 7.74
C HIS A 33 4.13 -4.12 7.01
N ILE A 34 2.90 -3.99 6.54
CA ILE A 34 2.48 -2.80 5.81
C ILE A 34 2.46 -1.58 6.73
N VAL A 35 2.00 -1.76 7.97
CA VAL A 35 1.98 -0.66 8.93
C VAL A 35 3.40 -0.17 9.20
N ALA A 36 4.34 -1.10 9.37
CA ALA A 36 5.71 -0.71 9.63
C ALA A 36 6.29 0.11 8.48
N LEU A 37 6.00 -0.32 7.25
CA LEU A 37 6.47 0.41 6.09
C LEU A 37 5.81 1.79 6.02
N LEU A 38 4.52 1.85 6.29
CA LEU A 38 3.81 3.12 6.27
C LEU A 38 4.39 4.08 7.29
N ASP A 39 4.69 3.60 8.49
CA ASP A 39 5.29 4.45 9.50
C ASP A 39 6.60 5.05 9.03
N ARG A 40 7.43 4.24 8.37
CA ARG A 40 8.69 4.74 7.87
C ARG A 40 8.49 5.77 6.76
N LEU A 41 7.48 5.55 5.93
CA LEU A 41 7.19 6.51 4.87
C LEU A 41 6.68 7.83 5.43
N ILE A 42 5.88 7.76 6.48
CA ILE A 42 5.39 8.98 7.10
C ILE A 42 6.56 9.82 7.58
N ASP A 43 7.56 9.19 8.19
CA ASP A 43 8.74 9.90 8.64
C ASP A 43 9.53 10.47 7.46
N GLU A 44 9.63 9.69 6.39
CA GLU A 44 10.44 10.10 5.25
C GLU A 44 9.79 11.25 4.49
N VAL A 45 8.48 11.15 4.25
CA VAL A 45 7.75 12.15 3.48
C VAL A 45 7.55 13.41 4.29
N GLY A 46 7.29 13.26 5.58
CA GLY A 46 7.04 14.40 6.44
C GLY A 46 5.89 15.21 5.91
N GLU A 47 6.09 16.52 5.81
CA GLU A 47 5.04 17.42 5.34
C GLU A 47 5.25 17.86 3.90
N ASP A 48 6.12 17.18 3.20
CA ASP A 48 6.44 17.55 1.83
C ASP A 48 5.36 16.99 0.91
N GLU A 49 4.45 17.85 0.47
CA GLU A 49 3.33 17.44 -0.37
C GLU A 49 3.76 16.98 -1.75
N ASN A 50 4.96 17.34 -2.14
CA ASN A 50 5.46 16.99 -3.46
C ASN A 50 6.48 15.85 -3.42
N HIS A 51 6.58 15.19 -2.29
CA HIS A 51 7.54 14.10 -2.16
C HIS A 51 7.19 12.98 -3.13
N PRO A 52 8.20 12.42 -3.82
CA PRO A 52 7.91 11.34 -4.78
C PRO A 52 7.23 10.13 -4.16
N LEU A 53 7.40 9.90 -2.89
CA LEU A 53 6.79 8.74 -2.24
C LEU A 53 5.45 9.04 -1.60
N GLY A 54 4.93 10.24 -1.83
CA GLY A 54 3.64 10.62 -1.25
C GLY A 54 2.50 9.72 -1.68
N SER A 55 2.46 9.39 -2.98
CA SER A 55 1.41 8.52 -3.48
C SER A 55 1.51 7.11 -2.90
N LEU A 56 2.72 6.63 -2.74
CA LEU A 56 2.90 5.30 -2.14
C LEU A 56 2.39 5.32 -0.70
N MET A 57 2.67 6.39 0.01
CA MET A 57 2.17 6.53 1.37
C MET A 57 0.66 6.45 1.41
N GLU A 58 0.00 7.11 0.45
CA GLU A 58 -1.46 7.08 0.39
C GLU A 58 -1.98 5.70 0.07
N VAL A 59 -1.32 5.00 -0.85
CA VAL A 59 -1.74 3.65 -1.19
C VAL A 59 -1.67 2.75 0.04
N LEU A 60 -0.59 2.84 0.79
CA LEU A 60 -0.45 2.01 1.98
C LEU A 60 -1.49 2.38 3.02
N SER A 61 -1.81 3.66 3.13
CA SER A 61 -2.84 4.09 4.08
C SER A 61 -4.19 3.45 3.74
N VAL A 62 -4.51 3.41 2.46
CA VAL A 62 -5.76 2.78 2.03
C VAL A 62 -5.76 1.29 2.35
N LEU A 63 -4.65 0.62 2.11
CA LEU A 63 -4.54 -0.79 2.41
C LEU A 63 -4.72 -1.08 3.89
N VAL A 64 -4.11 -0.25 4.71
CA VAL A 64 -4.23 -0.39 6.17
C VAL A 64 -5.67 -0.18 6.60
N GLU A 65 -6.28 0.89 6.10
CA GLU A 65 -7.66 1.18 6.45
C GLU A 65 -8.60 0.06 6.06
N ARG A 66 -8.39 -0.47 4.87
CA ARG A 66 -9.24 -1.55 4.41
C ARG A 66 -9.14 -2.77 5.29
N TYR A 67 -7.91 -3.13 5.64
CA TYR A 67 -7.71 -4.28 6.51
C TYR A 67 -8.39 -4.06 7.87
N GLU A 68 -8.20 -2.87 8.43
CA GLU A 68 -8.79 -2.57 9.72
C GLU A 68 -10.31 -2.58 9.68
N THR A 69 -10.87 -2.01 8.62
CA THR A 69 -12.31 -1.95 8.48
C THR A 69 -12.90 -3.36 8.37
N GLU A 70 -12.28 -4.20 7.59
CA GLU A 70 -12.77 -5.55 7.41
C GLU A 70 -12.74 -6.34 8.70
N HIS A 71 -11.69 -6.15 9.48
CA HIS A 71 -11.56 -6.90 10.73
C HIS A 71 -12.45 -6.34 11.82
N VAL A 72 -12.57 -5.02 11.87
CA VAL A 72 -13.46 -4.40 12.84
C VAL A 72 -14.90 -4.78 12.54
N SER A 73 -15.27 -4.74 11.25
CA SER A 73 -16.63 -5.11 10.86
C SER A 73 -16.96 -6.52 11.28
N LYS A 74 -16.03 -7.42 11.09
CA LYS A 74 -16.24 -8.80 11.52
C LYS A 74 -16.42 -8.90 13.01
N SER A 75 -15.65 -8.14 13.75
CA SER A 75 -15.77 -8.13 15.19
C SER A 75 -17.12 -7.63 15.64
N ILE A 76 -17.60 -6.60 14.98
CA ILE A 76 -18.85 -5.96 15.36
C ILE A 76 -20.05 -6.75 14.91
N ALA A 77 -19.89 -7.49 13.83
CA ALA A 77 -21.03 -8.15 13.19
C ALA A 77 -21.66 -9.22 14.05
N ARG A 78 -21.08 -9.55 15.17
CA ARG A 78 -21.70 -10.53 16.06
C ARG A 78 -22.78 -10.00 16.92
#